data_348e6fb88388a23e968ddfd209d58adf
#
_entry.id   348e6fb88388a23e968ddfd209d58adf
#
_cell.length_a   1.000
_cell.length_b   1.000
_cell.length_c   1.000
_cell.angle_alpha   90.00
_cell.angle_beta   90.00
_cell.angle_gamma   90.00
#
_symmetry.space_group_name_H-M   'P 1'
#
loop_
_entity.id
_entity.type
_entity.pdbx_description
1 polymer ?
#
loop_
_entity_poly.entity_id
_entity_poly.type
_entity_poly.pdbx_seq_one_letter_code
_entity_poly.pdbx_strand_id
1 'polypeptide(L)'
;MDIFKHHESQVQSYANHFPVLFGTAKGSWLYSQQGDAYLDFLSGAGALNYGHNNAVLKQALLEYIERDGLTHGLDMHSEAKAQFIQALQTHILEPRGLNYKLQFTGPTGTNAVEAALKLARKVTGRHNVVTFTNGFHGCSLGALAATGNQHHRQGAGLALSGVYRVPYDGYAGVDGLTLFETMLQDNSSGLDKPAAVLLETVQGEGGLNVASDAWLQRLQAICRAQQILLIVDDIQAGCGRTGTFFSFEPSGIEPDMVTLSKSLSGYGLPMALVLFKPEWDQWKPGEHNGTFRGNNHAFVTATRALEAYWANEDFQTHIAARSEQVTQALLQCLSRYPTLFSGLKGRGLMQGLACHNGDIAREIAAICFQKGLIIEAAGAEDEVLKVFCPLTITEADLAHGLTIIERCAARIAPRGLQQAS
;
A
#
# COMPACT_ATOMS: atom_id res chain seq x y z
N MET A 1 15.79 -19.76 17.69
CA MET A 1 14.71 -19.85 16.69
C MET A 1 13.78 -21.05 16.84
N ASP A 2 14.08 -22.00 17.69
CA ASP A 2 13.21 -23.19 17.91
C ASP A 2 11.81 -22.84 18.46
N ILE A 3 11.69 -21.78 19.26
CA ILE A 3 10.41 -21.38 19.84
C ILE A 3 9.36 -21.04 18.76
N PHE A 4 9.75 -20.34 17.69
CA PHE A 4 8.84 -19.98 16.59
C PHE A 4 8.38 -21.23 15.83
N LYS A 5 9.28 -22.17 15.54
CA LYS A 5 8.94 -23.42 14.84
C LYS A 5 7.96 -24.30 15.63
N HIS A 6 8.04 -24.25 16.97
CA HIS A 6 7.21 -25.11 17.83
C HIS A 6 5.88 -24.46 18.24
N HIS A 7 5.80 -23.12 18.28
CA HIS A 7 4.67 -22.43 18.90
C HIS A 7 3.97 -21.44 17.99
N GLU A 8 4.55 -21.09 16.83
CA GLU A 8 3.93 -20.18 15.89
C GLU A 8 3.37 -20.92 14.67
N SER A 9 2.26 -20.41 14.11
CA SER A 9 1.61 -21.00 12.94
C SER A 9 2.53 -20.98 11.71
N GLN A 10 2.39 -21.96 10.82
CA GLN A 10 3.09 -22.02 9.53
C GLN A 10 2.61 -20.97 8.51
N VAL A 11 1.67 -20.09 8.86
CA VAL A 11 1.18 -19.02 7.99
C VAL A 11 2.20 -17.91 7.73
N GLN A 12 3.35 -17.96 8.42
CA GLN A 12 4.44 -16.99 8.29
C GLN A 12 4.98 -16.94 6.85
N SER A 13 5.16 -15.72 6.33
CA SER A 13 5.82 -15.47 5.05
C SER A 13 7.20 -14.84 5.25
N TYR A 14 7.24 -13.65 5.83
CA TYR A 14 8.50 -12.87 5.98
C TYR A 14 9.54 -13.56 6.87
N ALA A 15 9.13 -14.27 7.91
CA ALA A 15 10.04 -15.01 8.76
C ALA A 15 10.80 -16.13 8.02
N ASN A 16 10.19 -16.68 6.97
CA ASN A 16 10.82 -17.69 6.12
C ASN A 16 11.80 -17.07 5.11
N HIS A 17 11.49 -15.88 4.59
CA HIS A 17 12.36 -15.15 3.67
C HIS A 17 13.56 -14.50 4.39
N PHE A 18 13.35 -14.03 5.64
CA PHE A 18 14.32 -13.32 6.44
C PHE A 18 14.56 -14.03 7.79
N PRO A 19 15.19 -15.22 7.81
CA PRO A 19 15.30 -16.09 8.99
C PRO A 19 16.35 -15.57 10.00
N VAL A 20 16.21 -14.33 10.46
CA VAL A 20 17.06 -13.66 11.42
C VAL A 20 16.22 -13.15 12.58
N LEU A 21 16.75 -13.24 13.80
CA LEU A 21 16.13 -12.64 14.97
C LEU A 21 16.59 -11.18 15.10
N PHE A 22 15.70 -10.27 14.70
CA PHE A 22 15.96 -8.84 14.80
C PHE A 22 15.73 -8.34 16.24
N GLY A 23 16.64 -7.49 16.72
CA GLY A 23 16.60 -6.92 18.06
C GLY A 23 16.22 -5.44 18.09
N THR A 24 16.78 -4.64 17.19
CA THR A 24 16.59 -3.19 17.14
C THR A 24 16.48 -2.70 15.70
N ALA A 25 15.93 -1.47 15.53
CA ALA A 25 15.86 -0.83 14.23
C ALA A 25 15.89 0.71 14.38
N LYS A 26 16.45 1.41 13.40
CA LYS A 26 16.50 2.88 13.35
C LYS A 26 16.60 3.40 11.93
N GLY A 27 15.74 4.36 11.56
CA GLY A 27 15.72 4.93 10.22
C GLY A 27 15.44 3.85 9.17
N SER A 28 16.36 3.64 8.25
CA SER A 28 16.26 2.62 7.20
C SER A 28 16.99 1.30 7.55
N TRP A 29 17.35 1.07 8.81
CA TRP A 29 18.18 -0.06 9.22
C TRP A 29 17.54 -0.90 10.31
N LEU A 30 17.62 -2.24 10.14
CA LEU A 30 17.34 -3.23 11.17
C LEU A 30 18.66 -3.87 11.61
N TYR A 31 18.69 -4.33 12.84
CA TYR A 31 19.86 -5.00 13.43
C TYR A 31 19.46 -6.32 14.06
N SER A 32 20.22 -7.37 13.73
CA SER A 32 20.07 -8.69 14.36
C SER A 32 20.45 -8.62 15.84
N GLN A 33 20.11 -9.66 16.61
CA GLN A 33 20.61 -9.81 17.98
C GLN A 33 22.13 -9.92 18.06
N GLN A 34 22.80 -10.35 16.98
CA GLN A 34 24.25 -10.44 16.87
C GLN A 34 24.90 -9.11 16.44
N GLY A 35 24.09 -8.11 16.09
CA GLY A 35 24.55 -6.79 15.65
C GLY A 35 24.76 -6.65 14.15
N ASP A 36 24.39 -7.65 13.34
CA ASP A 36 24.43 -7.53 11.89
C ASP A 36 23.41 -6.50 11.42
N ALA A 37 23.82 -5.62 10.51
CA ALA A 37 22.99 -4.55 9.97
C ALA A 37 22.34 -4.96 8.65
N TYR A 38 21.05 -4.64 8.51
CA TYR A 38 20.26 -4.88 7.31
C TYR A 38 19.58 -3.58 6.90
N LEU A 39 19.85 -3.13 5.67
CA LEU A 39 19.14 -2.01 5.06
C LEU A 39 17.72 -2.47 4.64
N ASP A 40 16.73 -1.65 4.94
CA ASP A 40 15.32 -2.01 4.77
C ASP A 40 14.71 -1.43 3.49
N PHE A 41 14.51 -2.27 2.48
CA PHE A 41 13.72 -1.97 1.30
C PHE A 41 12.38 -2.73 1.29
N LEU A 42 11.85 -3.05 2.48
CA LEU A 42 10.52 -3.59 2.71
C LEU A 42 9.62 -2.62 3.48
N SER A 43 10.19 -1.84 4.41
CA SER A 43 9.49 -0.82 5.21
C SER A 43 8.21 -1.34 5.87
N GLY A 44 8.25 -2.57 6.42
CA GLY A 44 7.06 -3.19 7.00
C GLY A 44 5.90 -3.33 6.01
N ALA A 45 6.18 -3.71 4.75
CA ALA A 45 5.22 -3.76 3.65
C ALA A 45 4.48 -2.41 3.43
N GLY A 46 5.16 -1.30 3.68
CA GLY A 46 4.65 0.06 3.54
C GLY A 46 4.04 0.66 4.81
N ALA A 47 4.22 0.05 5.97
CA ALA A 47 3.77 0.64 7.24
C ALA A 47 4.77 1.64 7.84
N LEU A 48 6.00 1.72 7.32
CA LEU A 48 7.10 2.48 7.89
C LEU A 48 7.66 3.52 6.91
N ASN A 49 6.78 4.30 6.28
CA ASN A 49 7.20 5.37 5.37
C ASN A 49 8.17 6.37 6.02
N TYR A 50 8.04 6.61 7.31
CA TYR A 50 8.91 7.53 8.06
C TYR A 50 10.11 6.85 8.73
N GLY A 51 10.37 5.58 8.39
CA GLY A 51 11.46 4.78 8.92
C GLY A 51 11.20 4.23 10.33
N HIS A 52 12.08 3.33 10.75
CA HIS A 52 12.02 2.72 12.07
C HIS A 52 12.37 3.71 13.18
N ASN A 53 11.60 3.72 14.24
CA ASN A 53 11.86 4.51 15.44
C ASN A 53 12.18 5.99 15.12
N ASN A 54 11.41 6.60 14.22
CA ASN A 54 11.55 8.00 13.87
C ASN A 54 11.56 8.86 15.15
N ALA A 55 12.62 9.65 15.33
CA ALA A 55 12.88 10.32 16.61
C ALA A 55 11.78 11.31 16.99
N VAL A 56 11.23 12.04 16.01
CA VAL A 56 10.17 13.05 16.24
C VAL A 56 8.86 12.38 16.67
N LEU A 57 8.50 11.29 15.99
CA LEU A 57 7.26 10.55 16.26
C LEU A 57 7.38 9.76 17.57
N LYS A 58 8.56 9.16 17.83
CA LYS A 58 8.86 8.45 19.07
C LYS A 58 8.77 9.38 20.27
N GLN A 59 9.32 10.58 20.20
CA GLN A 59 9.31 11.55 21.27
C GLN A 59 7.85 11.95 21.64
N ALA A 60 7.03 12.26 20.64
CA ALA A 60 5.62 12.59 20.87
C ALA A 60 4.84 11.46 21.54
N LEU A 61 5.13 10.20 21.16
CA LEU A 61 4.52 9.03 21.79
C LEU A 61 4.95 8.87 23.24
N LEU A 62 6.24 9.04 23.55
CA LEU A 62 6.76 8.95 24.91
C LEU A 62 6.13 10.01 25.82
N GLU A 63 6.07 11.27 25.37
CA GLU A 63 5.43 12.36 26.10
C GLU A 63 3.94 12.11 26.37
N TYR A 64 3.23 11.50 25.42
CA TYR A 64 1.83 11.12 25.59
C TYR A 64 1.64 10.02 26.65
N ILE A 65 2.54 9.03 26.66
CA ILE A 65 2.51 7.94 27.65
C ILE A 65 2.88 8.48 29.05
N GLU A 66 3.91 9.33 29.15
CA GLU A 66 4.39 9.89 30.43
C GLU A 66 3.36 10.78 31.11
N ARG A 67 2.47 11.45 30.35
CA ARG A 67 1.38 12.26 30.90
C ARG A 67 0.08 11.49 31.16
N ASP A 68 0.11 10.15 31.18
CA ASP A 68 -1.07 9.29 31.35
C ASP A 68 -2.16 9.52 30.30
N GLY A 69 -1.76 9.76 29.06
CA GLY A 69 -2.69 9.94 27.94
C GLY A 69 -3.62 8.74 27.75
N LEU A 70 -4.89 8.98 27.38
CA LEU A 70 -5.89 7.94 27.19
C LEU A 70 -5.42 6.87 26.19
N THR A 71 -5.17 5.66 26.65
CA THR A 71 -4.70 4.55 25.77
C THR A 71 -5.81 4.02 24.89
N HIS A 72 -6.95 3.65 25.47
CA HIS A 72 -8.07 3.01 24.79
C HIS A 72 -9.37 3.77 25.02
N GLY A 73 -9.99 4.26 23.97
CA GLY A 73 -11.19 5.11 24.05
C GLY A 73 -12.45 4.53 23.39
N LEU A 74 -12.44 3.29 22.87
CA LEU A 74 -13.50 2.81 21.97
C LEU A 74 -13.72 3.85 20.84
N ASP A 75 -14.96 4.34 20.69
CA ASP A 75 -15.30 5.45 19.79
C ASP A 75 -15.53 6.79 20.50
N MET A 76 -15.24 6.86 21.81
CA MET A 76 -15.35 8.09 22.59
C MET A 76 -14.45 9.20 22.03
N HIS A 77 -14.81 10.42 22.32
CA HIS A 77 -13.99 11.58 21.98
C HIS A 77 -12.76 11.63 22.88
N SER A 78 -11.58 11.73 22.25
CA SER A 78 -10.32 11.94 22.95
C SER A 78 -9.59 13.15 22.36
N GLU A 79 -8.72 13.77 23.14
CA GLU A 79 -7.88 14.87 22.69
C GLU A 79 -7.01 14.43 21.50
N ALA A 80 -6.35 13.28 21.60
CA ALA A 80 -5.50 12.74 20.53
C ALA A 80 -6.26 12.52 19.21
N LYS A 81 -7.51 12.00 19.29
CA LYS A 81 -8.37 11.85 18.13
C LYS A 81 -8.75 13.19 17.50
N ALA A 82 -9.10 14.18 18.33
CA ALA A 82 -9.45 15.53 17.85
C ALA A 82 -8.25 16.19 17.16
N GLN A 83 -7.06 16.11 17.75
CA GLN A 83 -5.82 16.63 17.16
C GLN A 83 -5.49 15.96 15.82
N PHE A 84 -5.64 14.63 15.72
CA PHE A 84 -5.42 13.93 14.46
C PHE A 84 -6.41 14.36 13.37
N ILE A 85 -7.71 14.45 13.68
CA ILE A 85 -8.71 14.92 12.73
C ILE A 85 -8.37 16.34 12.27
N GLN A 86 -8.02 17.23 13.18
CA GLN A 86 -7.64 18.60 12.84
C GLN A 86 -6.39 18.66 11.96
N ALA A 87 -5.34 17.89 12.29
CA ALA A 87 -4.12 17.85 11.50
C ALA A 87 -4.37 17.31 10.09
N LEU A 88 -5.19 16.25 9.96
CA LEU A 88 -5.55 15.69 8.65
C LEU A 88 -6.35 16.71 7.82
N GLN A 89 -7.28 17.44 8.42
CA GLN A 89 -8.01 18.51 7.73
C GLN A 89 -7.04 19.59 7.27
N THR A 90 -6.25 20.17 8.18
CA THR A 90 -5.39 21.33 7.92
C THR A 90 -4.27 21.06 6.93
N HIS A 91 -3.59 19.91 7.04
CA HIS A 91 -2.40 19.62 6.22
C HIS A 91 -2.67 18.81 4.97
N ILE A 92 -3.79 18.05 4.94
CA ILE A 92 -4.05 17.11 3.85
C ILE A 92 -5.31 17.47 3.07
N LEU A 93 -6.47 17.54 3.71
CA LEU A 93 -7.75 17.64 2.99
C LEU A 93 -8.02 19.05 2.47
N GLU A 94 -7.92 20.07 3.33
CA GLU A 94 -8.18 21.47 2.94
C GLU A 94 -7.28 22.00 1.84
N PRO A 95 -5.94 21.77 1.85
CA PRO A 95 -5.07 22.23 0.75
C PRO A 95 -5.39 21.58 -0.59
N ARG A 96 -6.07 20.42 -0.59
CA ARG A 96 -6.47 19.66 -1.78
C ARG A 96 -7.93 19.90 -2.17
N GLY A 97 -8.65 20.74 -1.45
CA GLY A 97 -10.07 21.00 -1.69
C GLY A 97 -10.97 19.77 -1.44
N LEU A 98 -10.48 18.78 -0.71
CA LEU A 98 -11.20 17.53 -0.44
C LEU A 98 -12.09 17.68 0.81
N ASN A 99 -13.37 17.36 0.66
CA ASN A 99 -14.35 17.36 1.76
C ASN A 99 -14.76 15.93 2.07
N TYR A 100 -14.09 15.32 3.06
CA TYR A 100 -14.38 13.95 3.51
C TYR A 100 -14.71 13.91 5.00
N LYS A 101 -15.62 13.00 5.38
CA LYS A 101 -15.77 12.50 6.73
C LYS A 101 -14.86 11.32 6.99
N LEU A 102 -14.51 11.09 8.25
CA LEU A 102 -13.62 10.04 8.69
C LEU A 102 -14.36 8.95 9.45
N GLN A 103 -14.21 7.70 9.06
CA GLN A 103 -14.62 6.54 9.86
C GLN A 103 -13.39 5.75 10.29
N PHE A 104 -13.10 5.74 11.59
CA PHE A 104 -12.10 4.84 12.14
C PHE A 104 -12.67 3.42 12.19
N THR A 105 -11.89 2.45 11.70
CA THR A 105 -12.26 1.05 11.62
C THR A 105 -11.44 0.21 12.61
N GLY A 106 -11.60 -1.11 12.60
CA GLY A 106 -10.61 -2.01 13.15
C GLY A 106 -9.23 -1.71 12.57
N PRO A 107 -8.12 -2.10 13.23
CA PRO A 107 -6.81 -1.47 13.06
C PRO A 107 -6.04 -1.89 11.80
N THR A 108 -6.64 -2.64 10.86
CA THR A 108 -5.95 -3.14 9.67
C THR A 108 -6.58 -2.65 8.38
N GLY A 109 -5.81 -2.65 7.29
CA GLY A 109 -6.31 -2.24 5.97
C GLY A 109 -7.53 -3.03 5.50
N THR A 110 -7.55 -4.34 5.75
CA THR A 110 -8.71 -5.17 5.42
C THR A 110 -9.98 -4.70 6.13
N ASN A 111 -9.89 -4.17 7.37
CA ASN A 111 -11.04 -3.61 8.08
C ASN A 111 -11.58 -2.33 7.42
N ALA A 112 -10.68 -1.48 6.88
CA ALA A 112 -11.08 -0.30 6.12
C ALA A 112 -11.78 -0.70 4.82
N VAL A 113 -11.25 -1.67 4.08
CA VAL A 113 -11.88 -2.20 2.86
C VAL A 113 -13.25 -2.77 3.16
N GLU A 114 -13.39 -3.63 4.18
CA GLU A 114 -14.68 -4.20 4.59
C GLU A 114 -15.72 -3.12 4.95
N ALA A 115 -15.28 -2.06 5.66
CA ALA A 115 -16.15 -0.94 6.01
C ALA A 115 -16.60 -0.16 4.77
N ALA A 116 -15.69 0.12 3.84
CA ALA A 116 -16.01 0.82 2.59
C ALA A 116 -16.98 0.01 1.72
N LEU A 117 -16.74 -1.28 1.56
CA LEU A 117 -17.64 -2.17 0.81
C LEU A 117 -19.02 -2.26 1.45
N LYS A 118 -19.10 -2.37 2.78
CA LYS A 118 -20.36 -2.40 3.52
C LYS A 118 -21.11 -1.09 3.38
N LEU A 119 -20.42 0.06 3.49
CA LEU A 119 -21.04 1.37 3.31
C LEU A 119 -21.58 1.54 1.88
N ALA A 120 -20.78 1.21 0.88
CA ALA A 120 -21.19 1.30 -0.53
C ALA A 120 -22.47 0.48 -0.81
N ARG A 121 -22.53 -0.74 -0.31
CA ARG A 121 -23.73 -1.59 -0.43
C ARG A 121 -24.94 -0.98 0.30
N LYS A 122 -24.72 -0.43 1.49
CA LYS A 122 -25.79 0.19 2.29
C LYS A 122 -26.40 1.39 1.58
N VAL A 123 -25.58 2.32 1.12
CA VAL A 123 -26.07 3.59 0.56
C VAL A 123 -26.67 3.44 -0.85
N THR A 124 -26.25 2.42 -1.58
CA THR A 124 -26.76 2.15 -2.95
C THR A 124 -27.90 1.13 -2.98
N GLY A 125 -28.06 0.32 -1.95
CA GLY A 125 -28.96 -0.84 -1.93
C GLY A 125 -28.54 -1.97 -2.87
N ARG A 126 -27.30 -1.95 -3.41
CA ARG A 126 -26.75 -2.93 -4.36
C ARG A 126 -25.77 -3.87 -3.66
N HIS A 127 -25.55 -5.06 -4.21
CA HIS A 127 -24.74 -6.08 -3.54
C HIS A 127 -23.36 -6.28 -4.16
N ASN A 128 -23.26 -6.17 -5.49
CA ASN A 128 -22.03 -6.48 -6.20
C ASN A 128 -21.08 -5.29 -6.20
N VAL A 129 -19.78 -5.61 -6.26
CA VAL A 129 -18.68 -4.65 -6.40
C VAL A 129 -17.81 -5.08 -7.57
N VAL A 130 -17.28 -4.15 -8.32
CA VAL A 130 -16.29 -4.42 -9.35
C VAL A 130 -14.89 -4.17 -8.80
N THR A 131 -13.97 -5.08 -9.08
CA THR A 131 -12.54 -4.96 -8.81
C THR A 131 -11.74 -5.29 -10.07
N PHE A 132 -10.42 -5.25 -9.98
CA PHE A 132 -9.57 -5.47 -11.14
C PHE A 132 -8.66 -6.69 -10.97
N THR A 133 -8.20 -7.23 -12.11
CA THR A 133 -7.14 -8.25 -12.12
C THR A 133 -5.93 -7.76 -11.34
N ASN A 134 -5.22 -8.66 -10.66
CA ASN A 134 -4.04 -8.40 -9.82
C ASN A 134 -4.27 -7.50 -8.59
N GLY A 135 -5.49 -7.06 -8.28
CA GLY A 135 -5.77 -6.27 -7.09
C GLY A 135 -5.56 -7.06 -5.79
N PHE A 136 -5.07 -6.37 -4.74
CA PHE A 136 -4.96 -6.91 -3.40
C PHE A 136 -5.63 -5.96 -2.39
N HIS A 137 -6.65 -6.45 -1.69
CA HIS A 137 -7.49 -5.63 -0.81
C HIS A 137 -7.60 -6.19 0.62
N GLY A 138 -6.94 -7.29 0.89
CA GLY A 138 -6.89 -7.93 2.21
C GLY A 138 -7.27 -9.40 2.21
N CYS A 139 -7.21 -10.02 3.39
CA CYS A 139 -7.38 -11.46 3.60
C CYS A 139 -8.63 -11.83 4.42
N SER A 140 -9.42 -10.88 4.93
CA SER A 140 -10.75 -11.18 5.47
C SER A 140 -11.77 -11.36 4.34
N LEU A 141 -12.84 -12.12 4.57
CA LEU A 141 -13.64 -12.73 3.49
C LEU A 141 -14.18 -11.76 2.44
N GLY A 142 -14.70 -10.58 2.81
CA GLY A 142 -15.17 -9.59 1.84
C GLY A 142 -14.04 -8.94 1.06
N ALA A 143 -12.96 -8.56 1.74
CA ALA A 143 -11.74 -8.04 1.12
C ALA A 143 -11.02 -9.12 0.30
N LEU A 144 -11.05 -10.38 0.77
CA LEU A 144 -10.50 -11.53 0.04
C LEU A 144 -11.28 -11.81 -1.24
N ALA A 145 -12.61 -11.63 -1.22
CA ALA A 145 -13.43 -11.71 -2.43
C ALA A 145 -12.99 -10.67 -3.47
N ALA A 146 -12.56 -9.49 -3.03
CA ALA A 146 -12.04 -8.41 -3.88
C ALA A 146 -10.59 -8.65 -4.35
N THR A 147 -9.81 -9.46 -3.63
CA THR A 147 -8.40 -9.79 -3.94
C THR A 147 -8.31 -10.74 -5.13
N GLY A 148 -7.36 -10.48 -6.05
CA GLY A 148 -7.21 -11.23 -7.31
C GLY A 148 -6.42 -12.54 -7.19
N ASN A 149 -5.32 -12.55 -6.41
CA ASN A 149 -4.37 -13.65 -6.36
C ASN A 149 -5.00 -14.94 -5.80
N GLN A 150 -4.86 -16.04 -6.55
CA GLN A 150 -5.42 -17.36 -6.23
C GLN A 150 -4.83 -17.94 -4.93
N HIS A 151 -3.54 -17.73 -4.67
CA HIS A 151 -2.87 -18.22 -3.48
C HIS A 151 -3.57 -17.78 -2.20
N HIS A 152 -3.96 -16.51 -2.12
CA HIS A 152 -4.71 -16.00 -0.95
C HIS A 152 -6.17 -16.51 -0.92
N ARG A 153 -6.82 -16.62 -2.08
CA ARG A 153 -8.24 -16.91 -2.20
C ARG A 153 -8.61 -18.37 -1.96
N GLN A 154 -7.74 -19.30 -2.37
CA GLN A 154 -8.02 -20.75 -2.28
C GLN A 154 -8.20 -21.24 -0.84
N GLY A 155 -7.66 -20.54 0.15
CA GLY A 155 -7.82 -20.87 1.57
C GLY A 155 -9.15 -20.38 2.20
N ALA A 156 -10.06 -19.75 1.44
CA ALA A 156 -11.28 -19.14 1.99
C ALA A 156 -12.25 -20.16 2.62
N GLY A 157 -12.29 -21.39 2.13
CA GLY A 157 -13.18 -22.46 2.63
C GLY A 157 -14.67 -22.27 2.31
N LEU A 158 -15.04 -21.19 1.62
CA LEU A 158 -16.40 -20.89 1.16
C LEU A 158 -16.38 -20.10 -0.15
N ALA A 159 -17.53 -19.96 -0.79
CA ALA A 159 -17.66 -19.18 -2.02
C ALA A 159 -17.40 -17.69 -1.77
N LEU A 160 -16.44 -17.11 -2.49
CA LEU A 160 -16.15 -15.67 -2.50
C LEU A 160 -17.06 -15.01 -3.54
N SER A 161 -18.16 -14.42 -3.08
CA SER A 161 -19.24 -13.87 -3.91
C SER A 161 -19.35 -12.34 -3.82
N GLY A 162 -20.21 -11.75 -4.65
CA GLY A 162 -20.50 -10.31 -4.64
C GLY A 162 -19.40 -9.44 -5.25
N VAL A 163 -18.52 -10.04 -6.07
CA VAL A 163 -17.43 -9.32 -6.75
C VAL A 163 -17.32 -9.78 -8.20
N TYR A 164 -17.28 -8.84 -9.12
CA TYR A 164 -16.89 -9.04 -10.53
C TYR A 164 -15.48 -8.50 -10.75
N ARG A 165 -14.69 -9.15 -11.60
CA ARG A 165 -13.36 -8.70 -11.96
C ARG A 165 -13.30 -8.27 -13.41
N VAL A 166 -12.69 -7.10 -13.60
CA VAL A 166 -12.46 -6.49 -14.90
C VAL A 166 -10.95 -6.40 -15.13
N PRO A 167 -10.45 -6.52 -16.36
CA PRO A 167 -9.04 -6.27 -16.66
C PRO A 167 -8.59 -4.89 -16.19
N TYR A 168 -7.47 -4.83 -15.47
CA TYR A 168 -6.81 -3.58 -15.09
C TYR A 168 -6.16 -2.92 -16.29
N ASP A 169 -5.74 -1.65 -16.17
CA ASP A 169 -5.04 -0.92 -17.22
C ASP A 169 -3.81 -1.69 -17.72
N GLY A 170 -3.74 -1.93 -19.03
CA GLY A 170 -2.66 -2.68 -19.68
C GLY A 170 -2.68 -4.19 -19.49
N TYR A 171 -3.65 -4.78 -18.78
CA TYR A 171 -3.72 -6.21 -18.57
C TYR A 171 -3.98 -6.97 -19.88
N ALA A 172 -2.99 -7.79 -20.28
CA ALA A 172 -3.07 -8.63 -21.49
C ALA A 172 -3.45 -7.89 -22.78
N GLY A 173 -3.27 -6.57 -22.84
CA GLY A 173 -3.65 -5.74 -23.99
C GLY A 173 -5.16 -5.55 -24.17
N VAL A 174 -5.98 -5.88 -23.15
CA VAL A 174 -7.43 -5.76 -23.19
C VAL A 174 -7.85 -4.38 -22.68
N ASP A 175 -8.72 -3.69 -23.40
CA ASP A 175 -9.42 -2.48 -22.89
C ASP A 175 -10.55 -2.93 -21.92
N GLY A 176 -10.19 -3.06 -20.65
CA GLY A 176 -11.10 -3.49 -19.60
C GLY A 176 -12.27 -2.52 -19.37
N LEU A 177 -12.05 -1.22 -19.58
CA LEU A 177 -13.13 -0.23 -19.40
C LEU A 177 -14.18 -0.28 -20.50
N THR A 178 -13.77 -0.49 -21.76
CA THR A 178 -14.74 -0.72 -22.85
C THR A 178 -15.57 -1.98 -22.58
N LEU A 179 -14.92 -3.06 -22.13
CA LEU A 179 -15.65 -4.26 -21.73
C LEU A 179 -16.63 -3.97 -20.58
N PHE A 180 -16.21 -3.26 -19.56
CA PHE A 180 -17.05 -2.90 -18.41
C PHE A 180 -18.26 -2.05 -18.82
N GLU A 181 -18.06 -1.02 -19.64
CA GLU A 181 -19.16 -0.18 -20.16
C GLU A 181 -20.16 -1.01 -20.99
N THR A 182 -19.66 -1.89 -21.85
CA THR A 182 -20.49 -2.77 -22.65
C THR A 182 -21.34 -3.68 -21.76
N MET A 183 -20.73 -4.30 -20.75
CA MET A 183 -21.44 -5.17 -19.80
C MET A 183 -22.50 -4.41 -18.99
N LEU A 184 -22.27 -3.15 -18.62
CA LEU A 184 -23.24 -2.32 -17.90
C LEU A 184 -24.46 -1.95 -18.77
N GLN A 185 -24.30 -1.91 -20.10
CA GLN A 185 -25.36 -1.57 -21.06
C GLN A 185 -26.13 -2.79 -21.55
N ASP A 186 -25.54 -3.98 -21.49
CA ASP A 186 -26.12 -5.22 -21.95
C ASP A 186 -26.89 -5.92 -20.84
N ASN A 187 -28.23 -5.95 -20.97
CA ASN A 187 -29.12 -6.64 -20.01
C ASN A 187 -28.88 -8.15 -19.89
N SER A 188 -28.12 -8.74 -20.81
CA SER A 188 -27.80 -10.17 -20.82
C SER A 188 -26.34 -10.46 -20.46
N SER A 189 -25.57 -9.46 -20.04
CA SER A 189 -24.16 -9.63 -19.67
C SER A 189 -23.95 -10.41 -18.36
N GLY A 190 -24.97 -10.51 -17.52
CA GLY A 190 -24.86 -11.08 -16.17
C GLY A 190 -24.21 -10.15 -15.14
N LEU A 191 -23.89 -8.92 -15.51
CA LEU A 191 -23.38 -7.90 -14.59
C LEU A 191 -24.52 -7.02 -14.10
N ASP A 192 -25.08 -7.34 -12.93
CA ASP A 192 -25.98 -6.43 -12.25
C ASP A 192 -25.23 -5.15 -11.85
N LYS A 193 -25.91 -4.00 -11.95
CA LYS A 193 -25.33 -2.69 -11.63
C LYS A 193 -24.66 -2.71 -10.25
N PRO A 194 -23.34 -2.51 -10.16
CA PRO A 194 -22.60 -2.65 -8.91
C PRO A 194 -22.84 -1.48 -7.96
N ALA A 195 -22.59 -1.73 -6.66
CA ALA A 195 -22.57 -0.71 -5.62
C ALA A 195 -21.37 0.23 -5.78
N ALA A 196 -20.23 -0.34 -6.08
CA ALA A 196 -18.98 0.38 -6.20
C ALA A 196 -18.01 -0.32 -7.15
N VAL A 197 -17.01 0.46 -7.59
CA VAL A 197 -15.75 -0.01 -8.13
C VAL A 197 -14.68 0.23 -7.07
N LEU A 198 -13.86 -0.77 -6.78
CA LEU A 198 -12.71 -0.71 -5.85
C LEU A 198 -11.42 -0.96 -6.62
N LEU A 199 -10.42 -0.08 -6.46
CA LEU A 199 -9.13 -0.21 -7.12
C LEU A 199 -7.98 0.34 -6.29
N GLU A 200 -6.76 -0.12 -6.61
CA GLU A 200 -5.49 0.52 -6.29
C GLU A 200 -5.04 1.32 -7.53
N THR A 201 -4.58 2.56 -7.40
CA THR A 201 -4.01 3.33 -8.53
C THR A 201 -2.64 2.80 -8.95
N VAL A 202 -1.93 2.21 -8.01
CA VAL A 202 -0.72 1.40 -8.20
C VAL A 202 -0.91 0.12 -7.42
N GLN A 203 -0.97 -1.01 -8.12
CA GLN A 203 -1.19 -2.32 -7.52
C GLN A 203 0.09 -2.79 -6.80
N GLY A 204 0.06 -2.80 -5.47
CA GLY A 204 1.24 -3.09 -4.67
C GLY A 204 1.71 -4.53 -4.76
N GLU A 205 0.88 -5.44 -4.29
CA GLU A 205 1.16 -6.87 -4.31
C GLU A 205 0.94 -7.49 -5.70
N GLY A 206 0.17 -6.82 -6.55
CA GLY A 206 -0.12 -7.25 -7.91
C GLY A 206 0.99 -7.01 -8.94
N GLY A 207 2.19 -6.58 -8.52
CA GLY A 207 3.35 -6.41 -9.40
C GLY A 207 3.57 -4.97 -9.87
N LEU A 208 3.24 -3.99 -9.05
CA LEU A 208 3.49 -2.56 -9.27
C LEU A 208 2.88 -2.01 -10.58
N ASN A 209 1.74 -2.55 -11.00
CA ASN A 209 1.04 -2.05 -12.17
C ASN A 209 0.46 -0.66 -11.87
N VAL A 210 0.71 0.31 -12.73
CA VAL A 210 0.26 1.70 -12.59
C VAL A 210 -0.88 1.95 -13.56
N ALA A 211 -2.03 2.41 -13.06
CA ALA A 211 -3.09 2.92 -13.91
C ALA A 211 -2.69 4.30 -14.46
N SER A 212 -2.91 4.51 -15.76
CA SER A 212 -2.71 5.81 -16.38
C SER A 212 -3.76 6.82 -15.93
N ASP A 213 -3.39 8.10 -15.91
CA ASP A 213 -4.32 9.18 -15.52
C ASP A 213 -5.56 9.19 -16.41
N ALA A 214 -5.39 8.98 -17.71
CA ALA A 214 -6.50 8.91 -18.67
C ALA A 214 -7.46 7.75 -18.37
N TRP A 215 -6.92 6.58 -17.98
CA TRP A 215 -7.71 5.41 -17.60
C TRP A 215 -8.50 5.68 -16.31
N LEU A 216 -7.86 6.29 -15.30
CA LEU A 216 -8.52 6.65 -14.04
C LEU A 216 -9.63 7.69 -14.24
N GLN A 217 -9.40 8.72 -15.08
CA GLN A 217 -10.39 9.73 -15.43
C GLN A 217 -11.59 9.10 -16.17
N ARG A 218 -11.32 8.20 -17.12
CA ARG A 218 -12.39 7.47 -17.82
C ARG A 218 -13.19 6.58 -16.87
N LEU A 219 -12.51 5.86 -15.97
CA LEU A 219 -13.20 5.04 -14.96
C LEU A 219 -14.11 5.89 -14.07
N GLN A 220 -13.64 7.05 -13.60
CA GLN A 220 -14.48 7.97 -12.84
C GLN A 220 -15.68 8.47 -13.64
N ALA A 221 -15.50 8.77 -14.91
CA ALA A 221 -16.60 9.21 -15.80
C ALA A 221 -17.67 8.11 -15.94
N ILE A 222 -17.25 6.85 -16.12
CA ILE A 222 -18.16 5.69 -16.15
C ILE A 222 -18.91 5.57 -14.83
N CYS A 223 -18.21 5.61 -13.70
CA CYS A 223 -18.79 5.51 -12.37
C CYS A 223 -19.83 6.62 -12.13
N ARG A 224 -19.51 7.87 -12.45
CA ARG A 224 -20.43 9.00 -12.32
C ARG A 224 -21.67 8.84 -13.21
N ALA A 225 -21.50 8.52 -14.50
CA ALA A 225 -22.60 8.31 -15.43
C ALA A 225 -23.55 7.21 -15.00
N GLN A 226 -23.01 6.16 -14.39
CA GLN A 226 -23.74 4.99 -13.93
C GLN A 226 -24.15 5.05 -12.45
N GLN A 227 -23.85 6.14 -11.72
CA GLN A 227 -24.12 6.26 -10.29
C GLN A 227 -23.54 5.06 -9.49
N ILE A 228 -22.33 4.66 -9.81
CA ILE A 228 -21.54 3.65 -9.13
C ILE A 228 -20.51 4.39 -8.28
N LEU A 229 -20.33 4.01 -7.02
CA LEU A 229 -19.34 4.65 -6.15
C LEU A 229 -17.93 4.25 -6.56
N LEU A 230 -17.00 5.21 -6.53
CA LEU A 230 -15.59 4.97 -6.78
C LEU A 230 -14.84 4.92 -5.44
N ILE A 231 -14.24 3.77 -5.15
CA ILE A 231 -13.43 3.55 -3.95
C ILE A 231 -11.98 3.37 -4.38
N VAL A 232 -11.09 4.22 -3.88
CA VAL A 232 -9.63 4.05 -4.04
C VAL A 232 -9.07 3.41 -2.79
N ASP A 233 -8.41 2.26 -2.97
CA ASP A 233 -7.63 1.61 -1.93
C ASP A 233 -6.21 2.22 -1.93
N ASP A 234 -6.01 3.16 -1.03
CA ASP A 234 -4.77 3.92 -0.90
C ASP A 234 -3.91 3.44 0.29
N ILE A 235 -4.18 2.23 0.76
CA ILE A 235 -3.54 1.63 1.94
C ILE A 235 -2.03 1.48 1.74
N GLN A 236 -1.58 1.06 0.56
CA GLN A 236 -0.16 0.89 0.27
C GLN A 236 0.40 2.02 -0.60
N ALA A 237 -0.37 2.52 -1.55
CA ALA A 237 0.06 3.52 -2.53
C ALA A 237 0.00 4.96 -2.00
N GLY A 238 -0.79 5.22 -0.96
CA GLY A 238 -0.95 6.54 -0.35
C GLY A 238 0.13 6.93 0.66
N CYS A 239 -0.16 7.97 1.42
CA CYS A 239 0.73 8.55 2.43
C CYS A 239 2.14 8.90 1.89
N GLY A 240 2.21 9.40 0.65
CA GLY A 240 3.44 9.83 0.00
C GLY A 240 4.17 8.75 -0.80
N ARG A 241 3.79 7.48 -0.69
CA ARG A 241 4.50 6.36 -1.28
C ARG A 241 4.69 6.49 -2.80
N THR A 242 3.68 6.96 -3.50
CA THR A 242 3.68 7.15 -4.96
C THR A 242 4.01 8.58 -5.42
N GLY A 243 4.51 9.43 -4.51
CA GLY A 243 4.95 10.80 -4.80
C GLY A 243 4.08 11.90 -4.20
N THR A 244 2.77 11.69 -4.09
CA THR A 244 1.78 12.59 -3.49
C THR A 244 1.15 11.96 -2.25
N PHE A 245 0.48 12.74 -1.38
CA PHE A 245 -0.16 12.14 -0.20
C PHE A 245 -1.19 11.09 -0.58
N PHE A 246 -2.12 11.42 -1.46
CA PHE A 246 -2.99 10.42 -2.08
C PHE A 246 -2.44 10.00 -3.44
N SER A 247 -2.47 8.72 -3.73
CA SER A 247 -1.95 8.19 -4.98
C SER A 247 -2.74 8.65 -6.22
N PHE A 248 -3.97 9.08 -6.05
CA PHE A 248 -4.85 9.52 -7.13
C PHE A 248 -4.71 11.01 -7.51
N GLU A 249 -3.98 11.83 -6.72
CA GLU A 249 -3.85 13.28 -6.96
C GLU A 249 -3.40 13.62 -8.40
N PRO A 250 -2.39 12.95 -8.98
CA PRO A 250 -1.92 13.28 -10.33
C PRO A 250 -2.99 13.12 -11.41
N SER A 251 -3.92 12.18 -11.25
CA SER A 251 -4.99 11.94 -12.21
C SER A 251 -6.14 12.95 -12.13
N GLY A 252 -6.21 13.72 -11.03
CA GLY A 252 -7.30 14.68 -10.79
C GLY A 252 -8.67 14.04 -10.56
N ILE A 253 -8.74 12.74 -10.26
CA ILE A 253 -10.00 12.10 -9.88
C ILE A 253 -10.38 12.44 -8.43
N GLU A 254 -11.67 12.39 -8.14
CA GLU A 254 -12.23 12.60 -6.80
C GLU A 254 -13.03 11.36 -6.38
N PRO A 255 -12.41 10.38 -5.71
CA PRO A 255 -13.11 9.19 -5.23
C PRO A 255 -14.28 9.51 -4.29
N ASP A 256 -15.29 8.66 -4.27
CA ASP A 256 -16.36 8.73 -3.27
C ASP A 256 -15.88 8.28 -1.90
N MET A 257 -14.97 7.31 -1.88
CA MET A 257 -14.34 6.78 -0.68
C MET A 257 -12.86 6.49 -0.92
N VAL A 258 -12.05 6.61 0.15
CA VAL A 258 -10.62 6.26 0.18
C VAL A 258 -10.34 5.43 1.42
N THR A 259 -9.68 4.27 1.25
CA THR A 259 -9.23 3.47 2.40
C THR A 259 -7.76 3.77 2.70
N LEU A 260 -7.44 3.97 3.97
CA LEU A 260 -6.10 4.26 4.47
C LEU A 260 -5.75 3.36 5.66
N SER A 261 -4.48 2.97 5.75
CA SER A 261 -3.91 2.20 6.87
C SER A 261 -2.37 2.30 6.83
N LYS A 262 -1.66 1.28 7.27
CA LYS A 262 -0.19 1.18 7.18
C LYS A 262 0.51 2.44 7.70
N SER A 263 1.13 3.22 6.82
CA SER A 263 1.88 4.43 7.20
C SER A 263 1.04 5.60 7.70
N LEU A 264 -0.29 5.49 7.66
CA LEU A 264 -1.18 6.52 8.20
C LEU A 264 -0.85 6.86 9.65
N SER A 265 -0.47 5.86 10.47
CA SER A 265 -0.08 6.07 11.88
C SER A 265 1.26 6.79 12.05
N GLY A 266 2.05 6.92 11.00
CA GLY A 266 3.39 7.51 11.02
C GLY A 266 4.47 6.62 11.63
N TYR A 267 4.21 5.96 12.74
CA TYR A 267 5.20 5.20 13.53
C TYR A 267 5.16 3.69 13.31
N GLY A 268 4.19 3.19 12.53
CA GLY A 268 3.98 1.75 12.34
C GLY A 268 3.01 1.13 13.36
N LEU A 269 2.25 1.94 14.09
CA LEU A 269 1.18 1.47 14.98
C LEU A 269 -0.06 1.07 14.19
N PRO A 270 -0.81 0.04 14.63
CA PRO A 270 -2.04 -0.37 13.96
C PRO A 270 -3.09 0.73 13.94
N MET A 271 -3.50 1.15 12.74
CA MET A 271 -4.54 2.16 12.51
C MET A 271 -5.07 2.04 11.09
N ALA A 272 -6.38 2.17 10.93
CA ALA A 272 -7.03 2.23 9.64
C ALA A 272 -8.27 3.12 9.67
N LEU A 273 -8.59 3.75 8.54
CA LEU A 273 -9.78 4.57 8.38
C LEU A 273 -10.32 4.52 6.95
N VAL A 274 -11.57 4.89 6.81
CA VAL A 274 -12.21 5.22 5.53
C VAL A 274 -12.51 6.70 5.51
N LEU A 275 -12.06 7.39 4.48
CA LEU A 275 -12.54 8.72 4.09
C LEU A 275 -13.71 8.54 3.13
N PHE A 276 -14.76 9.32 3.27
CA PHE A 276 -15.88 9.30 2.33
C PHE A 276 -16.58 10.66 2.26
N LYS A 277 -17.19 10.97 1.12
CA LYS A 277 -17.94 12.20 0.94
C LYS A 277 -19.09 12.29 1.94
N PRO A 278 -19.41 13.49 2.48
CA PRO A 278 -20.41 13.65 3.55
C PRO A 278 -21.79 13.07 3.24
N GLU A 279 -22.24 13.10 1.98
CA GLU A 279 -23.52 12.56 1.54
C GLU A 279 -23.65 11.04 1.71
N TRP A 280 -22.52 10.33 1.81
CA TRP A 280 -22.48 8.88 2.02
C TRP A 280 -22.51 8.49 3.52
N ASP A 281 -22.50 9.44 4.44
CA ASP A 281 -22.61 9.14 5.88
C ASP A 281 -24.03 8.76 6.29
N GLN A 282 -24.43 7.54 5.93
CA GLN A 282 -25.75 7.00 6.24
C GLN A 282 -25.71 5.91 7.31
N TRP A 283 -24.60 5.83 8.05
CA TRP A 283 -24.50 4.92 9.19
C TRP A 283 -25.49 5.26 10.31
N LYS A 284 -26.09 4.24 10.90
CA LYS A 284 -26.75 4.37 12.21
C LYS A 284 -25.75 4.09 13.32
N PRO A 285 -25.91 4.68 14.51
CA PRO A 285 -25.03 4.41 15.65
C PRO A 285 -24.86 2.90 15.90
N GLY A 286 -23.60 2.44 15.97
CA GLY A 286 -23.26 1.04 16.25
C GLY A 286 -23.34 0.08 15.06
N GLU A 287 -23.81 0.45 13.87
CA GLU A 287 -23.93 -0.46 12.71
C GLU A 287 -22.62 -1.04 12.20
N HIS A 288 -21.51 -0.35 12.42
CA HIS A 288 -20.17 -0.86 12.10
C HIS A 288 -19.25 -0.56 13.28
N ASN A 289 -19.33 -1.39 14.31
CA ASN A 289 -18.60 -1.22 15.56
C ASN A 289 -17.39 -2.15 15.64
N GLY A 290 -16.45 -1.83 16.53
CA GLY A 290 -15.27 -2.63 16.83
C GLY A 290 -14.51 -2.04 18.02
N THR A 291 -14.11 -2.90 18.96
CA THR A 291 -13.44 -2.50 20.20
C THR A 291 -12.16 -1.70 19.94
N PHE A 292 -11.38 -2.08 18.94
CA PHE A 292 -10.08 -1.46 18.61
C PHE A 292 -10.17 -0.48 17.42
N ARG A 293 -11.34 0.08 17.16
CA ARG A 293 -11.46 1.15 16.16
C ARG A 293 -10.90 2.47 16.70
N GLY A 294 -9.86 2.94 16.07
CA GLY A 294 -9.07 4.06 16.56
C GLY A 294 -8.05 3.60 17.62
N ASN A 295 -6.90 4.23 17.60
CA ASN A 295 -5.78 3.96 18.50
C ASN A 295 -5.18 5.30 18.91
N ASN A 296 -5.34 5.70 20.18
CA ASN A 296 -4.89 7.02 20.62
C ASN A 296 -3.37 7.22 20.47
N HIS A 297 -2.56 6.20 20.70
CA HIS A 297 -1.12 6.26 20.45
C HIS A 297 -0.82 6.49 18.95
N ALA A 298 -1.58 5.83 18.07
CA ALA A 298 -1.46 6.04 16.62
C ALA A 298 -1.96 7.43 16.20
N PHE A 299 -2.99 7.97 16.84
CA PHE A 299 -3.42 9.36 16.59
C PHE A 299 -2.33 10.37 16.92
N VAL A 300 -1.65 10.20 18.05
CA VAL A 300 -0.52 11.06 18.45
C VAL A 300 0.60 11.02 17.42
N THR A 301 1.04 9.82 17.04
CA THR A 301 2.15 9.67 16.07
C THR A 301 1.75 10.11 14.67
N ALA A 302 0.51 9.87 14.25
CA ALA A 302 -0.03 10.34 12.97
C ALA A 302 -0.13 11.87 12.92
N THR A 303 -0.66 12.51 13.97
CA THR A 303 -0.69 13.98 14.09
C THR A 303 0.70 14.54 13.87
N ARG A 304 1.65 14.02 14.63
CA ARG A 304 3.03 14.52 14.54
C ARG A 304 3.70 14.26 13.19
N ALA A 305 3.35 13.15 12.53
CA ALA A 305 3.83 12.88 11.17
C ALA A 305 3.28 13.89 10.16
N LEU A 306 1.97 14.22 10.25
CA LEU A 306 1.36 15.22 9.37
C LEU A 306 1.98 16.60 9.57
N GLU A 307 2.14 17.04 10.83
CA GLU A 307 2.76 18.33 11.17
C GLU A 307 4.23 18.42 10.73
N ALA A 308 5.01 17.35 10.93
CA ALA A 308 6.45 17.37 10.68
C ALA A 308 6.82 17.20 9.20
N TYR A 309 6.00 16.50 8.42
CA TYR A 309 6.34 16.10 7.05
C TYR A 309 5.40 16.65 5.99
N TRP A 310 4.17 17.07 6.34
CA TRP A 310 3.16 17.47 5.35
C TRP A 310 2.67 18.92 5.55
N ALA A 311 3.28 19.68 6.46
CA ALA A 311 2.94 21.08 6.66
C ALA A 311 3.40 22.00 5.51
N ASN A 312 4.31 21.52 4.66
CA ASN A 312 4.82 22.19 3.47
C ASN A 312 5.21 21.15 2.40
N GLU A 313 5.80 21.61 1.28
CA GLU A 313 6.18 20.75 0.15
C GLU A 313 7.59 20.12 0.25
N ASP A 314 8.34 20.40 1.31
CA ASP A 314 9.75 19.94 1.44
C ASP A 314 9.85 18.41 1.40
N PHE A 315 8.94 17.72 2.08
CA PHE A 315 8.95 16.26 2.11
C PHE A 315 8.57 15.66 0.76
N GLN A 316 7.61 16.23 0.07
CA GLN A 316 7.23 15.81 -1.27
C GLN A 316 8.36 16.01 -2.26
N THR A 317 9.10 17.14 -2.16
CA THR A 317 10.31 17.42 -2.94
C THR A 317 11.40 16.38 -2.65
N HIS A 318 11.61 16.03 -1.38
CA HIS A 318 12.55 14.97 -0.99
C HIS A 318 12.17 13.62 -1.61
N ILE A 319 10.87 13.24 -1.54
CA ILE A 319 10.38 12.00 -2.15
C ILE A 319 10.62 11.99 -3.66
N ALA A 320 10.35 13.11 -4.35
CA ALA A 320 10.58 13.23 -5.78
C ALA A 320 12.05 13.02 -6.16
N ALA A 321 12.97 13.64 -5.42
CA ALA A 321 14.41 13.46 -5.63
C ALA A 321 14.88 12.02 -5.41
N ARG A 322 14.39 11.34 -4.36
CA ARG A 322 14.71 9.93 -4.11
C ARG A 322 14.07 8.99 -5.15
N SER A 323 12.85 9.32 -5.59
CA SER A 323 12.16 8.59 -6.67
C SER A 323 12.96 8.62 -7.98
N GLU A 324 13.47 9.78 -8.37
CA GLU A 324 14.31 9.93 -9.56
C GLU A 324 15.62 9.13 -9.43
N GLN A 325 16.26 9.15 -8.27
CA GLN A 325 17.46 8.34 -7.98
C GLN A 325 17.17 6.84 -8.17
N VAL A 326 16.02 6.33 -7.69
CA VAL A 326 15.59 4.95 -7.90
C VAL A 326 15.37 4.68 -9.39
N THR A 327 14.61 5.55 -10.07
CA THR A 327 14.30 5.39 -11.50
C THR A 327 15.57 5.25 -12.33
N GLN A 328 16.54 6.15 -12.15
CA GLN A 328 17.80 6.14 -12.89
C GLN A 328 18.63 4.86 -12.64
N ALA A 329 18.73 4.43 -11.39
CA ALA A 329 19.45 3.21 -11.03
C ALA A 329 18.79 1.95 -11.61
N LEU A 330 17.46 1.86 -11.54
CA LEU A 330 16.72 0.72 -12.08
C LEU A 330 16.77 0.67 -13.61
N LEU A 331 16.70 1.82 -14.30
CA LEU A 331 16.88 1.88 -15.76
C LEU A 331 18.29 1.46 -16.18
N GLN A 332 19.32 1.82 -15.42
CA GLN A 332 20.68 1.34 -15.66
C GLN A 332 20.78 -0.20 -15.49
N CYS A 333 20.18 -0.76 -14.43
CA CYS A 333 20.10 -2.20 -14.24
C CYS A 333 19.36 -2.89 -15.39
N LEU A 334 18.21 -2.36 -15.81
CA LEU A 334 17.43 -2.88 -16.93
C LEU A 334 18.24 -2.93 -18.22
N SER A 335 18.93 -1.82 -18.55
CA SER A 335 19.77 -1.73 -19.75
C SER A 335 20.97 -2.69 -19.70
N ARG A 336 21.58 -2.85 -18.51
CA ARG A 336 22.79 -3.66 -18.34
C ARG A 336 22.52 -5.16 -18.30
N TYR A 337 21.34 -5.56 -17.81
CA TYR A 337 20.97 -6.97 -17.61
C TYR A 337 19.63 -7.32 -18.29
N PRO A 338 19.51 -7.15 -19.61
CA PRO A 338 18.24 -7.38 -20.33
C PRO A 338 17.83 -8.86 -20.35
N THR A 339 18.74 -9.78 -19.99
CA THR A 339 18.42 -11.22 -19.81
C THR A 339 17.75 -11.55 -18.50
N LEU A 340 17.80 -10.64 -17.52
CA LEU A 340 17.14 -10.80 -16.22
C LEU A 340 15.85 -10.02 -16.16
N PHE A 341 15.84 -8.81 -16.71
CA PHE A 341 14.78 -7.83 -16.52
C PHE A 341 14.07 -7.51 -17.85
N SER A 342 12.74 -7.38 -17.76
CA SER A 342 11.87 -7.07 -18.90
C SER A 342 11.31 -5.63 -18.87
N GLY A 343 11.37 -4.94 -17.73
CA GLY A 343 10.85 -3.59 -17.63
C GLY A 343 10.93 -2.96 -16.25
N LEU A 344 10.70 -1.65 -16.21
CA LEU A 344 10.51 -0.88 -14.99
C LEU A 344 9.02 -0.84 -14.66
N LYS A 345 8.67 -0.95 -13.38
CA LYS A 345 7.31 -0.91 -12.86
C LYS A 345 7.18 0.11 -11.72
N GLY A 346 5.93 0.56 -11.48
CA GLY A 346 5.63 1.44 -10.36
C GLY A 346 5.94 2.92 -10.59
N ARG A 347 5.81 3.72 -9.52
CA ARG A 347 6.14 5.15 -9.49
C ARG A 347 6.43 5.62 -8.06
N GLY A 348 7.00 6.81 -7.91
CA GLY A 348 7.38 7.33 -6.59
C GLY A 348 8.47 6.47 -5.96
N LEU A 349 8.37 6.21 -4.67
CA LEU A 349 9.21 5.23 -3.95
C LEU A 349 8.54 3.85 -3.83
N MET A 350 7.72 3.51 -4.83
CA MET A 350 7.08 2.24 -5.05
C MET A 350 7.40 1.79 -6.48
N GLN A 351 8.68 1.47 -6.72
CA GLN A 351 9.20 1.07 -8.02
C GLN A 351 9.86 -0.30 -7.95
N GLY A 352 10.03 -0.95 -9.09
CA GLY A 352 10.67 -2.25 -9.16
C GLY A 352 11.05 -2.65 -10.57
N LEU A 353 11.84 -3.71 -10.64
CA LEU A 353 12.25 -4.37 -11.89
C LEU A 353 11.39 -5.59 -12.13
N ALA A 354 10.65 -5.61 -13.24
CA ALA A 354 10.01 -6.82 -13.72
C ALA A 354 11.09 -7.78 -14.23
N CYS A 355 11.18 -8.95 -13.64
CA CYS A 355 12.03 -10.05 -14.08
C CYS A 355 11.31 -10.88 -15.13
N HIS A 356 12.05 -11.66 -15.92
CA HIS A 356 11.43 -12.57 -16.90
C HIS A 356 10.63 -13.71 -16.26
N ASN A 357 10.91 -14.02 -14.99
CA ASN A 357 10.13 -14.95 -14.15
C ASN A 357 10.39 -14.70 -12.66
N GLY A 358 9.57 -15.29 -11.78
CA GLY A 358 9.68 -15.13 -10.34
C GLY A 358 10.93 -15.77 -9.71
N ASP A 359 11.49 -16.82 -10.33
CA ASP A 359 12.72 -17.45 -9.82
C ASP A 359 13.89 -16.48 -9.80
N ILE A 360 14.04 -15.67 -10.86
CA ILE A 360 15.06 -14.63 -10.96
C ILE A 360 14.88 -13.59 -9.84
N ALA A 361 13.67 -13.11 -9.62
CA ALA A 361 13.41 -12.12 -8.58
C ALA A 361 13.68 -12.69 -7.18
N ARG A 362 13.22 -13.90 -6.89
CA ARG A 362 13.46 -14.60 -5.62
C ARG A 362 14.95 -14.85 -5.37
N GLU A 363 15.69 -15.27 -6.40
CA GLU A 363 17.13 -15.48 -6.29
C GLU A 363 17.89 -14.18 -6.01
N ILE A 364 17.57 -13.08 -6.71
CA ILE A 364 18.15 -11.76 -6.44
C ILE A 364 17.83 -11.34 -5.01
N ALA A 365 16.58 -11.44 -4.56
CA ALA A 365 16.17 -11.06 -3.21
C ALA A 365 16.92 -11.87 -2.13
N ALA A 366 17.07 -13.17 -2.32
CA ALA A 366 17.80 -14.04 -1.40
C ALA A 366 19.30 -13.67 -1.29
N ILE A 367 19.94 -13.35 -2.43
CA ILE A 367 21.34 -12.88 -2.42
C ILE A 367 21.44 -11.50 -1.78
N CYS A 368 20.50 -10.59 -2.05
CA CYS A 368 20.44 -9.27 -1.42
C CYS A 368 20.38 -9.40 0.11
N PHE A 369 19.54 -10.28 0.63
CA PHE A 369 19.47 -10.55 2.06
C PHE A 369 20.80 -11.01 2.65
N GLN A 370 21.51 -11.91 1.98
CA GLN A 370 22.86 -12.35 2.38
C GLN A 370 23.89 -11.19 2.36
N LYS A 371 23.60 -10.09 1.66
CA LYS A 371 24.42 -8.90 1.57
C LYS A 371 23.94 -7.75 2.47
N GLY A 372 23.01 -8.03 3.38
CA GLY A 372 22.48 -7.04 4.33
C GLY A 372 21.42 -6.11 3.74
N LEU A 373 20.69 -6.53 2.70
CA LEU A 373 19.56 -5.78 2.16
C LEU A 373 18.28 -6.62 2.23
N ILE A 374 17.27 -6.12 2.95
CA ILE A 374 15.93 -6.70 2.97
C ILE A 374 15.17 -6.14 1.77
N ILE A 375 14.74 -7.00 0.86
CA ILE A 375 13.95 -6.65 -0.32
C ILE A 375 13.03 -7.81 -0.66
N GLU A 376 11.84 -7.53 -1.16
CA GLU A 376 10.85 -8.54 -1.54
C GLU A 376 10.57 -8.56 -3.04
N ALA A 377 9.93 -9.63 -3.48
CA ALA A 377 9.31 -9.74 -4.77
C ALA A 377 7.80 -9.56 -4.66
N ALA A 378 7.16 -9.08 -5.72
CA ALA A 378 5.71 -8.90 -5.86
C ALA A 378 5.27 -9.37 -7.26
N GLY A 379 3.95 -9.45 -7.48
CA GLY A 379 3.38 -9.93 -8.73
C GLY A 379 2.69 -11.27 -8.56
N ALA A 380 1.97 -11.70 -9.61
CA ALA A 380 1.20 -12.94 -9.58
C ALA A 380 2.08 -14.19 -9.34
N GLU A 381 3.32 -14.15 -9.84
CA GLU A 381 4.33 -15.22 -9.76
C GLU A 381 5.62 -14.72 -9.06
N ASP A 382 5.55 -13.67 -8.24
CA ASP A 382 6.69 -12.99 -7.60
C ASP A 382 7.73 -12.46 -8.62
N GLU A 383 7.29 -11.99 -9.77
CA GLU A 383 8.16 -11.62 -10.89
C GLU A 383 8.70 -10.19 -10.83
N VAL A 384 8.30 -9.38 -9.86
CA VAL A 384 8.75 -7.98 -9.73
C VAL A 384 9.58 -7.79 -8.47
N LEU A 385 10.87 -7.52 -8.64
CA LEU A 385 11.75 -7.13 -7.53
C LEU A 385 11.42 -5.71 -7.09
N LYS A 386 10.86 -5.54 -5.88
CA LYS A 386 10.21 -4.32 -5.40
C LYS A 386 11.11 -3.50 -4.49
N VAL A 387 11.48 -2.29 -4.92
CA VAL A 387 12.18 -1.29 -4.08
C VAL A 387 11.15 -0.53 -3.27
N PHE A 388 11.15 -0.72 -1.95
CA PHE A 388 10.11 -0.22 -1.06
C PHE A 388 10.69 0.35 0.24
N CYS A 389 11.71 1.21 0.10
CA CYS A 389 12.44 1.83 1.21
C CYS A 389 11.59 2.86 1.98
N PRO A 390 11.95 3.24 3.21
CA PRO A 390 11.34 4.39 3.88
C PRO A 390 11.42 5.67 3.03
N LEU A 391 10.39 6.51 3.06
CA LEU A 391 10.38 7.78 2.32
C LEU A 391 11.41 8.78 2.86
N THR A 392 11.82 8.60 4.12
CA THR A 392 12.85 9.41 4.81
C THR A 392 14.26 8.90 4.58
N ILE A 393 14.45 7.93 3.67
CA ILE A 393 15.78 7.35 3.40
C ILE A 393 16.77 8.42 2.93
N THR A 394 18.01 8.32 3.42
CA THR A 394 19.09 9.19 2.96
C THR A 394 19.53 8.84 1.54
N GLU A 395 20.13 9.80 0.85
CA GLU A 395 20.70 9.57 -0.47
C GLU A 395 21.76 8.46 -0.46
N ALA A 396 22.61 8.48 0.57
CA ALA A 396 23.69 7.51 0.73
C ALA A 396 23.18 6.10 0.98
N ASP A 397 22.20 5.93 1.89
CA ASP A 397 21.60 4.61 2.16
C ASP A 397 20.88 4.07 0.92
N LEU A 398 20.14 4.94 0.22
CA LEU A 398 19.47 4.56 -1.02
C LEU A 398 20.46 4.10 -2.09
N ALA A 399 21.53 4.87 -2.32
CA ALA A 399 22.59 4.51 -3.27
C ALA A 399 23.28 3.20 -2.88
N HIS A 400 23.48 2.96 -1.58
CA HIS A 400 24.06 1.71 -1.07
C HIS A 400 23.16 0.52 -1.41
N GLY A 401 21.86 0.58 -1.11
CA GLY A 401 20.91 -0.50 -1.42
C GLY A 401 20.78 -0.79 -2.91
N LEU A 402 20.71 0.26 -3.74
CA LEU A 402 20.66 0.12 -5.20
C LEU A 402 21.94 -0.52 -5.76
N THR A 403 23.11 -0.19 -5.19
CA THR A 403 24.39 -0.85 -5.54
C THR A 403 24.39 -2.33 -5.17
N ILE A 404 23.79 -2.71 -4.04
CA ILE A 404 23.66 -4.14 -3.66
C ILE A 404 22.82 -4.87 -4.70
N ILE A 405 21.66 -4.31 -5.10
CA ILE A 405 20.78 -4.91 -6.12
C ILE A 405 21.55 -5.13 -7.43
N GLU A 406 22.26 -4.11 -7.93
CA GLU A 406 23.05 -4.21 -9.17
C GLU A 406 24.09 -5.31 -9.09
N ARG A 407 24.86 -5.38 -7.98
CA ARG A 407 25.89 -6.42 -7.79
C ARG A 407 25.28 -7.82 -7.69
N CYS A 408 24.09 -7.97 -7.12
CA CYS A 408 23.39 -9.24 -7.05
C CYS A 408 22.90 -9.67 -8.44
N ALA A 409 22.36 -8.74 -9.24
CA ALA A 409 22.00 -9.00 -10.63
C ALA A 409 23.22 -9.40 -11.48
N ALA A 410 24.34 -8.70 -11.34
CA ALA A 410 25.60 -9.04 -12.01
C ALA A 410 26.11 -10.45 -11.73
N ARG A 411 25.82 -10.97 -10.53
CA ARG A 411 26.24 -12.33 -10.12
C ARG A 411 25.44 -13.43 -10.81
N ILE A 412 24.17 -13.16 -11.11
CA ILE A 412 23.22 -14.11 -11.70
C ILE A 412 23.29 -14.05 -13.24
N ALA A 413 23.57 -12.87 -13.80
CA ALA A 413 23.63 -12.68 -15.24
C ALA A 413 24.64 -13.64 -15.89
N PRO A 414 24.30 -14.30 -17.02
CA PRO A 414 25.21 -15.17 -17.74
C PRO A 414 26.51 -14.44 -18.11
N ARG A 415 27.67 -15.03 -17.81
CA ARG A 415 29.01 -14.43 -18.02
C ARG A 415 29.38 -14.12 -19.48
N GLY A 416 28.48 -14.37 -20.44
CA GLY A 416 28.74 -14.21 -21.87
C GLY A 416 28.45 -12.84 -22.49
N LEU A 417 27.80 -11.90 -21.78
CA LEU A 417 27.32 -10.62 -22.35
C LEU A 417 27.97 -9.37 -21.72
N GLN A 418 29.02 -9.52 -20.95
CA GLN A 418 29.71 -8.37 -20.30
C GLN A 418 30.74 -7.65 -21.20
N GLN A 419 30.88 -8.00 -22.48
CA GLN A 419 31.84 -7.35 -23.40
C GLN A 419 31.16 -6.95 -24.71
N ALA A 420 30.28 -5.94 -24.63
CA ALA A 420 29.92 -5.16 -25.83
C ALA A 420 29.38 -3.79 -25.36
N SER A 421 30.29 -2.92 -24.94
CA SER A 421 30.04 -1.46 -24.85
C SER A 421 31.33 -0.72 -25.12
#